data_123f7b96c4bedfce937139e71478ac92
#
_entry.id   123f7b96c4bedfce937139e71478ac92
#
_cell.length_a   1.000
_cell.length_b   1.000
_cell.length_c   1.000
_cell.angle_alpha   90.00
_cell.angle_beta   90.00
_cell.angle_gamma   90.00
#
_symmetry.space_group_name_H-M   'P 1'
#
loop_
_entity.id
_entity.type
_entity.pdbx_description
1 polymer ?
#
loop_
_entity_poly.entity_id
_entity_poly.type
_entity_poly.pdbx_seq_one_letter_code
_entity_poly.pdbx_strand_id
1 'polypeptide(L)'
;MLLPMTKPSLLARLPLESLRVSWLLLSAFLLALVYWLSGPGQLTRFNGIIQDTSGWLHQRPASADIVIIAIDDDSIDTIGRWPWRRALHSALLDRIHKGQSRAVGMDVVFSEEDLDYPGDDLMLQHSLQRSGNVVLPVSPSLQGKPALPLQSLVDSAAALGHTQMPVDSDGVVRHFYAQEGNAQQLWWHMAISLHCLGVSGQACPRPDVPQSQNAVPNAWQRVAPQLIAFAAPAKDSAQHNHSPFTTYSYIDVLRGKIPPAAFRGKYVLIGATAAGLGEKFTAPTGLSARLISNVEMLGHVLNGMLLDTHLEPASPALDRVLNLLPVLLCLLALAWFGPSGGLIASALLAFFTLLVADLSPRWGHVQTAPAAALLGLALAYPLWSWLRLRAATRFLALELQDLQGQGLPVASPNALKGDALDQRISAVEQASRQLRALHHFVSESLRQLPSATFVCDRNGTVLLANTAAHTYIQSLGHELKTGDDLVPLLSGLSLASSDDAKLGTAMSAALLKRDDMQQNLLPRQGEGRDTQGRNFMLLSQAFETPPTSGWLITLVNISDLRRAQAQRDQAMQFISHDIRAP
;
A
#
# COMPACT_ATOMS: atom_id res chain seq x y z
N MET A 1 -29.86 22.11 -12.15
CA MET A 1 -28.91 21.06 -11.75
C MET A 1 -27.69 21.19 -12.65
N LEU A 2 -26.77 22.08 -12.30
CA LEU A 2 -25.59 22.44 -13.07
C LEU A 2 -24.38 21.84 -12.34
N LEU A 3 -23.72 20.88 -12.97
CA LEU A 3 -22.45 20.30 -12.53
C LEU A 3 -21.38 21.42 -12.52
N PRO A 4 -20.58 21.55 -11.45
CA PRO A 4 -19.50 22.51 -11.45
C PRO A 4 -18.41 22.02 -12.39
N MET A 5 -18.08 22.82 -13.40
CA MET A 5 -16.91 22.64 -14.25
C MET A 5 -15.66 22.56 -13.36
N THR A 6 -15.06 21.40 -13.32
CA THR A 6 -13.78 21.17 -12.63
C THR A 6 -12.71 22.05 -13.28
N LYS A 7 -12.17 22.99 -12.50
CA LYS A 7 -10.97 23.75 -12.88
C LYS A 7 -9.87 22.73 -13.24
N PRO A 8 -9.14 22.91 -14.35
CA PRO A 8 -8.03 22.02 -14.69
C PRO A 8 -7.06 22.01 -13.52
N SER A 9 -6.79 20.80 -13.02
CA SER A 9 -5.91 20.59 -11.89
C SER A 9 -4.53 21.21 -12.18
N LEU A 10 -3.87 21.75 -11.16
CA LEU A 10 -2.49 22.27 -11.21
C LEU A 10 -1.48 21.30 -11.88
N LEU A 11 -1.83 20.03 -11.98
CA LEU A 11 -1.10 18.98 -12.69
C LEU A 11 -0.94 19.19 -14.20
N ALA A 12 -1.79 20.01 -14.84
CA ALA A 12 -1.71 20.29 -16.28
C ALA A 12 -0.55 21.24 -16.65
N ARG A 13 0.10 21.88 -15.66
CA ARG A 13 1.18 22.86 -15.87
C ARG A 13 2.57 22.42 -15.40
N LEU A 14 2.68 21.24 -14.73
CA LEU A 14 3.99 20.67 -14.40
C LEU A 14 4.66 20.11 -15.66
N PRO A 15 6.01 20.08 -15.73
CA PRO A 15 6.71 19.41 -16.82
C PRO A 15 6.34 17.94 -16.80
N LEU A 16 5.31 17.60 -17.55
CA LEU A 16 4.58 16.33 -17.55
C LEU A 16 5.49 15.12 -17.83
N GLU A 17 6.57 15.34 -18.60
CA GLU A 17 7.52 14.27 -18.95
C GLU A 17 8.32 13.78 -17.75
N SER A 18 8.85 14.66 -16.91
CA SER A 18 9.67 14.24 -15.75
C SER A 18 8.86 13.55 -14.66
N LEU A 19 7.59 13.96 -14.46
CA LEU A 19 6.71 13.36 -13.45
C LEU A 19 6.21 11.99 -13.91
N ARG A 20 5.91 11.82 -15.20
CA ARG A 20 5.53 10.54 -15.82
C ARG A 20 6.66 9.53 -15.75
N VAL A 21 7.87 9.94 -16.08
CA VAL A 21 9.07 9.08 -15.98
C VAL A 21 9.31 8.67 -14.53
N SER A 22 9.23 9.60 -13.57
CA SER A 22 9.38 9.29 -12.14
C SER A 22 8.31 8.32 -11.65
N TRP A 23 7.06 8.45 -12.10
CA TRP A 23 5.99 7.52 -11.78
C TRP A 23 6.23 6.12 -12.35
N LEU A 24 6.66 6.03 -13.62
CA LEU A 24 6.99 4.74 -14.25
C LEU A 24 8.16 4.04 -13.55
N LEU A 25 9.21 4.77 -13.19
CA LEU A 25 10.36 4.24 -12.46
C LEU A 25 9.96 3.75 -11.06
N LEU A 26 9.16 4.54 -10.33
CA LEU A 26 8.65 4.13 -9.02
C LEU A 26 7.77 2.89 -9.13
N SER A 27 6.87 2.85 -10.14
CA SER A 27 5.99 1.71 -10.36
C SER A 27 6.78 0.45 -10.71
N ALA A 28 7.75 0.56 -11.61
CA ALA A 28 8.63 -0.55 -11.96
C ALA A 28 9.44 -1.04 -10.75
N PHE A 29 9.98 -0.12 -9.95
CA PHE A 29 10.72 -0.45 -8.73
C PHE A 29 9.85 -1.18 -7.70
N LEU A 30 8.66 -0.64 -7.38
CA LEU A 30 7.76 -1.25 -6.39
C LEU A 30 7.24 -2.61 -6.84
N LEU A 31 6.85 -2.75 -8.11
CA LEU A 31 6.40 -4.03 -8.64
C LEU A 31 7.54 -5.07 -8.64
N ALA A 32 8.76 -4.67 -9.02
CA ALA A 32 9.93 -5.54 -8.95
C ALA A 32 10.27 -5.94 -7.50
N LEU A 33 10.19 -4.99 -6.57
CA LEU A 33 10.41 -5.24 -5.14
C LEU A 33 9.37 -6.23 -4.59
N VAL A 34 8.08 -6.00 -4.86
CA VAL A 34 7.00 -6.90 -4.40
C VAL A 34 7.12 -8.27 -5.05
N TYR A 35 7.46 -8.35 -6.34
CA TYR A 35 7.72 -9.62 -7.01
C TYR A 35 8.87 -10.40 -6.35
N TRP A 36 9.96 -9.73 -6.01
CA TRP A 36 11.09 -10.35 -5.31
C TRP A 36 10.72 -10.78 -3.89
N LEU A 37 10.01 -9.93 -3.14
CA LEU A 37 9.55 -10.21 -1.77
C LEU A 37 8.47 -11.30 -1.70
N SER A 38 7.73 -11.54 -2.79
CA SER A 38 6.79 -12.67 -2.91
C SER A 38 7.50 -14.01 -3.19
N GLY A 39 8.83 -14.01 -3.24
CA GLY A 39 9.62 -15.23 -3.39
C GLY A 39 9.59 -16.10 -2.12
N PRO A 40 9.85 -17.42 -2.27
CA PRO A 40 9.87 -18.34 -1.14
C PRO A 40 10.95 -17.95 -0.13
N GLY A 41 10.62 -18.02 1.16
CA GLY A 41 11.53 -17.69 2.27
C GLY A 41 11.67 -16.19 2.57
N GLN A 42 11.11 -15.30 1.75
CA GLN A 42 11.05 -13.88 2.04
C GLN A 42 9.86 -13.57 2.95
N LEU A 43 10.02 -12.58 3.84
CA LEU A 43 8.95 -12.10 4.73
C LEU A 43 8.22 -13.20 5.54
N THR A 44 8.84 -14.37 5.78
CA THR A 44 8.22 -15.52 6.46
C THR A 44 7.66 -15.14 7.82
N ARG A 45 8.40 -14.35 8.61
CA ARG A 45 7.95 -13.88 9.93
C ARG A 45 6.69 -13.01 9.85
N PHE A 46 6.64 -12.08 8.88
CA PHE A 46 5.48 -11.18 8.74
C PHE A 46 4.24 -11.95 8.25
N ASN A 47 4.42 -12.84 7.29
CA ASN A 47 3.35 -13.74 6.85
C ASN A 47 2.89 -14.63 7.99
N GLY A 48 3.83 -15.18 8.80
CA GLY A 48 3.53 -15.98 9.98
C GLY A 48 2.64 -15.24 10.98
N ILE A 49 2.94 -13.98 11.30
CA ILE A 49 2.12 -13.17 12.22
C ILE A 49 0.68 -13.04 11.71
N ILE A 50 0.50 -12.78 10.40
CA ILE A 50 -0.84 -12.64 9.80
C ILE A 50 -1.58 -13.99 9.84
N GLN A 51 -0.89 -15.07 9.49
CA GLN A 51 -1.43 -16.44 9.51
C GLN A 51 -1.82 -16.87 10.91
N ASP A 52 -0.94 -16.65 11.90
CA ASP A 52 -1.19 -17.02 13.30
C ASP A 52 -2.40 -16.24 13.86
N THR A 53 -2.50 -14.94 13.52
CA THR A 53 -3.62 -14.10 13.95
C THR A 53 -4.94 -14.57 13.33
N SER A 54 -4.96 -14.84 12.04
CA SER A 54 -6.14 -15.38 11.35
C SER A 54 -6.48 -16.79 11.88
N GLY A 55 -5.48 -17.67 12.06
CA GLY A 55 -5.65 -18.99 12.64
C GLY A 55 -6.27 -18.93 14.02
N TRP A 56 -5.79 -18.04 14.89
CA TRP A 56 -6.31 -17.86 16.24
C TRP A 56 -7.76 -17.38 16.26
N LEU A 57 -8.13 -16.44 15.40
CA LEU A 57 -9.49 -15.91 15.31
C LEU A 57 -10.51 -17.00 14.89
N HIS A 58 -10.05 -18.07 14.23
CA HIS A 58 -10.91 -19.08 13.62
C HIS A 58 -10.67 -20.50 14.16
N GLN A 59 -10.00 -20.62 15.32
CA GLN A 59 -9.77 -21.90 15.96
C GLN A 59 -11.08 -22.66 16.21
N ARG A 60 -11.09 -23.93 15.88
CA ARG A 60 -12.19 -24.86 16.19
C ARG A 60 -11.86 -25.65 17.44
N PRO A 61 -12.86 -26.10 18.21
CA PRO A 61 -12.61 -26.97 19.35
C PRO A 61 -11.96 -28.29 18.90
N ALA A 62 -11.17 -28.89 19.77
CA ALA A 62 -10.57 -30.19 19.54
C ALA A 62 -11.66 -31.26 19.42
N SER A 63 -11.47 -32.19 18.50
CA SER A 63 -12.34 -33.36 18.39
C SER A 63 -12.24 -34.23 19.64
N ALA A 64 -13.39 -34.59 20.20
CA ALA A 64 -13.46 -35.54 21.29
C ALA A 64 -13.03 -36.98 20.89
N ASP A 65 -12.82 -37.22 19.59
CA ASP A 65 -12.41 -38.54 19.08
C ASP A 65 -10.90 -38.78 19.17
N ILE A 66 -10.13 -37.78 19.59
CA ILE A 66 -8.67 -37.89 19.79
C ILE A 66 -8.38 -38.00 21.29
N VAL A 67 -7.59 -38.99 21.65
CA VAL A 67 -7.10 -39.23 23.02
C VAL A 67 -5.59 -39.36 22.98
N ILE A 68 -4.90 -38.65 23.87
CA ILE A 68 -3.46 -38.75 24.05
C ILE A 68 -3.15 -39.58 25.28
N ILE A 69 -2.27 -40.56 25.15
CA ILE A 69 -1.65 -41.28 26.26
C ILE A 69 -0.23 -40.75 26.41
N ALA A 70 -0.04 -39.95 27.43
CA ALA A 70 1.19 -39.21 27.68
C ALA A 70 2.21 -40.07 28.44
N ILE A 71 3.40 -40.18 27.88
CA ILE A 71 4.60 -40.60 28.63
C ILE A 71 5.05 -39.34 29.38
N ASP A 72 4.43 -39.10 30.53
CA ASP A 72 4.58 -37.92 31.38
C ASP A 72 5.58 -38.13 32.53
N ASP A 73 5.81 -37.07 33.29
CA ASP A 73 6.74 -37.09 34.41
C ASP A 73 6.28 -38.08 35.48
N ASP A 74 4.97 -38.17 35.77
CA ASP A 74 4.40 -39.15 36.71
C ASP A 74 4.68 -40.62 36.30
N SER A 75 4.60 -40.90 35.00
CA SER A 75 4.91 -42.20 34.45
C SER A 75 6.40 -42.55 34.60
N ILE A 76 7.29 -41.58 34.36
CA ILE A 76 8.74 -41.75 34.53
C ILE A 76 9.09 -41.97 35.98
N ASP A 77 8.54 -41.15 36.88
CA ASP A 77 8.79 -41.27 38.30
C ASP A 77 8.32 -42.62 38.86
N THR A 78 7.22 -43.16 38.33
CA THR A 78 6.63 -44.42 38.80
C THR A 78 7.27 -45.67 38.18
N ILE A 79 7.55 -45.67 36.88
CA ILE A 79 8.07 -46.83 36.14
C ILE A 79 9.59 -46.88 36.20
N GLY A 80 10.23 -45.72 36.25
CA GLY A 80 11.66 -45.54 36.21
C GLY A 80 12.20 -45.03 34.89
N ARG A 81 13.51 -45.07 34.75
CA ARG A 81 14.27 -44.45 33.67
C ARG A 81 13.82 -44.93 32.27
N TRP A 82 13.60 -44.02 31.38
CA TRP A 82 13.38 -44.28 29.95
C TRP A 82 14.72 -44.67 29.25
N PRO A 83 14.73 -45.56 28.23
CA PRO A 83 13.58 -46.24 27.63
C PRO A 83 13.08 -47.41 28.46
N TRP A 84 11.77 -47.67 28.42
CA TRP A 84 11.13 -48.77 29.12
C TRP A 84 11.17 -50.06 28.33
N ARG A 85 11.03 -51.18 29.06
CA ARG A 85 10.90 -52.51 28.47
C ARG A 85 9.72 -52.57 27.54
N ARG A 86 9.87 -53.27 26.41
CA ARG A 86 8.83 -53.38 25.37
C ARG A 86 7.60 -54.16 25.85
N ALA A 87 7.74 -55.02 26.85
CA ALA A 87 6.63 -55.67 27.52
C ALA A 87 5.61 -54.67 28.11
N LEU A 88 6.04 -53.50 28.59
CA LEU A 88 5.12 -52.47 29.11
C LEU A 88 4.27 -51.87 27.97
N HIS A 89 4.89 -51.62 26.82
CA HIS A 89 4.20 -51.15 25.62
C HIS A 89 3.21 -52.20 25.09
N SER A 90 3.60 -53.48 25.11
CA SER A 90 2.73 -54.59 24.79
C SER A 90 1.47 -54.62 25.70
N ALA A 91 1.68 -54.52 27.02
CA ALA A 91 0.60 -54.48 28.00
C ALA A 91 -0.34 -53.28 27.85
N LEU A 92 0.22 -52.10 27.49
CA LEU A 92 -0.56 -50.90 27.18
C LEU A 92 -1.44 -51.11 25.94
N LEU A 93 -0.85 -51.63 24.84
CA LEU A 93 -1.58 -51.89 23.59
C LEU A 93 -2.73 -52.92 23.82
N ASP A 94 -2.51 -53.94 24.63
CA ASP A 94 -3.53 -54.91 24.97
C ASP A 94 -4.73 -54.29 25.73
N ARG A 95 -4.48 -53.28 26.58
CA ARG A 95 -5.56 -52.54 27.26
C ARG A 95 -6.33 -51.64 26.30
N ILE A 96 -5.64 -50.96 25.41
CA ILE A 96 -6.24 -50.09 24.40
C ILE A 96 -7.08 -50.95 23.42
N HIS A 97 -6.54 -52.11 23.01
CA HIS A 97 -7.25 -53.03 22.13
C HIS A 97 -8.58 -53.53 22.74
N LYS A 98 -8.61 -53.84 24.07
CA LYS A 98 -9.86 -54.18 24.80
C LYS A 98 -10.89 -53.03 24.71
N GLY A 99 -10.45 -51.80 24.56
CA GLY A 99 -11.29 -50.63 24.38
C GLY A 99 -11.85 -50.44 22.98
N GLN A 100 -11.43 -51.25 22.00
CA GLN A 100 -11.86 -51.14 20.59
C GLN A 100 -11.59 -49.73 20.02
N SER A 101 -10.35 -49.27 20.16
CA SER A 101 -9.89 -48.03 19.54
C SER A 101 -9.99 -48.11 18.02
N ARG A 102 -10.23 -46.95 17.38
CA ARG A 102 -10.34 -46.85 15.92
C ARG A 102 -8.99 -47.04 15.23
N ALA A 103 -7.98 -46.32 15.70
CA ALA A 103 -6.58 -46.44 15.29
C ALA A 103 -5.68 -45.99 16.42
N VAL A 104 -4.45 -46.48 16.46
CA VAL A 104 -3.44 -46.15 17.48
C VAL A 104 -2.17 -45.68 16.82
N GLY A 105 -1.73 -44.47 17.12
CA GLY A 105 -0.42 -43.92 16.72
C GLY A 105 0.56 -44.03 17.87
N MET A 106 1.65 -44.72 17.68
CA MET A 106 2.66 -44.89 18.70
C MET A 106 3.94 -44.17 18.29
N ASP A 107 4.18 -42.95 18.85
CA ASP A 107 5.36 -42.12 18.55
C ASP A 107 6.55 -42.54 19.43
N VAL A 108 6.93 -43.82 19.29
CA VAL A 108 8.09 -44.44 19.94
C VAL A 108 8.83 -45.30 18.92
N VAL A 109 10.11 -45.01 18.73
CA VAL A 109 10.96 -45.73 17.75
C VAL A 109 11.58 -46.94 18.39
N PHE A 110 11.41 -48.10 17.76
CA PHE A 110 11.99 -49.42 18.16
C PHE A 110 12.91 -49.92 17.04
N SER A 111 14.06 -49.29 16.85
CA SER A 111 14.98 -49.56 15.72
C SER A 111 15.97 -50.70 15.98
N GLU A 112 16.21 -51.04 17.24
CA GLU A 112 17.19 -52.05 17.64
C GLU A 112 16.53 -53.16 18.46
N GLU A 113 17.08 -54.38 18.42
CA GLU A 113 16.65 -55.49 19.24
C GLU A 113 16.92 -55.23 20.73
N ASP A 114 16.03 -55.69 21.60
CA ASP A 114 16.24 -55.66 23.05
C ASP A 114 17.13 -56.83 23.46
N LEU A 115 18.44 -56.57 23.56
CA LEU A 115 19.42 -57.59 23.89
C LEU A 115 19.29 -58.08 25.35
N ASP A 116 18.76 -57.24 26.26
CA ASP A 116 18.56 -57.59 27.67
C ASP A 116 17.29 -58.44 27.85
N TYR A 117 16.25 -58.19 27.07
CA TYR A 117 14.95 -58.86 27.13
C TYR A 117 14.45 -59.25 25.75
N PRO A 118 15.08 -60.18 25.01
CA PRO A 118 14.69 -60.51 23.62
C PRO A 118 13.23 -61.01 23.48
N GLY A 119 12.67 -61.56 24.53
CA GLY A 119 11.28 -61.98 24.56
C GLY A 119 10.27 -60.83 24.52
N ASP A 120 10.66 -59.65 24.94
CA ASP A 120 9.79 -58.46 24.94
C ASP A 120 9.47 -57.99 23.52
N ASP A 121 10.40 -58.17 22.55
CA ASP A 121 10.16 -57.88 21.13
C ASP A 121 9.04 -58.75 20.57
N LEU A 122 9.04 -60.03 20.89
CA LEU A 122 7.96 -60.96 20.49
C LEU A 122 6.63 -60.61 21.16
N MET A 123 6.65 -60.19 22.42
CA MET A 123 5.43 -59.73 23.10
C MET A 123 4.82 -58.53 22.43
N LEU A 124 5.64 -57.52 22.10
CA LEU A 124 5.19 -56.33 21.41
C LEU A 124 4.69 -56.66 20.00
N GLN A 125 5.40 -57.53 19.27
CA GLN A 125 5.00 -58.01 17.95
C GLN A 125 3.61 -58.66 17.99
N HIS A 126 3.35 -59.56 18.92
CA HIS A 126 2.06 -60.22 19.07
C HIS A 126 0.94 -59.23 19.45
N SER A 127 1.24 -58.20 20.26
CA SER A 127 0.23 -57.19 20.60
C SER A 127 -0.11 -56.30 19.41
N LEU A 128 0.87 -55.93 18.56
CA LEU A 128 0.65 -55.23 17.32
C LEU A 128 -0.25 -56.01 16.37
N GLN A 129 0.06 -57.31 16.17
CA GLN A 129 -0.75 -58.20 15.33
C GLN A 129 -2.20 -58.35 15.82
N ARG A 130 -2.39 -58.54 17.15
CA ARG A 130 -3.73 -58.60 17.74
C ARG A 130 -4.51 -57.31 17.62
N SER A 131 -3.86 -56.19 17.78
CA SER A 131 -4.49 -54.87 17.67
C SER A 131 -4.90 -54.57 16.23
N GLY A 132 -4.03 -54.86 15.26
CA GLY A 132 -4.29 -54.75 13.82
C GLY A 132 -4.53 -53.29 13.31
N ASN A 133 -4.41 -52.31 14.18
CA ASN A 133 -4.73 -50.90 13.88
C ASN A 133 -3.66 -49.94 14.41
N VAL A 134 -2.42 -50.41 14.60
CA VAL A 134 -1.32 -49.59 15.16
C VAL A 134 -0.42 -49.05 14.03
N VAL A 135 -0.13 -47.78 14.06
CA VAL A 135 0.84 -47.08 13.18
C VAL A 135 2.12 -46.84 13.97
N LEU A 136 3.26 -47.25 13.39
CA LEU A 136 4.58 -47.04 13.97
C LEU A 136 5.34 -45.91 13.24
N PRO A 137 6.27 -45.19 13.91
CA PRO A 137 6.96 -44.05 13.38
C PRO A 137 8.10 -44.45 12.44
N VAL A 138 8.34 -43.58 11.45
CA VAL A 138 9.55 -43.55 10.63
C VAL A 138 10.20 -42.20 10.79
N SER A 139 11.50 -42.18 11.03
CA SER A 139 12.25 -40.92 11.16
C SER A 139 13.47 -40.88 10.24
N PRO A 140 13.93 -39.71 9.79
CA PRO A 140 15.21 -39.61 9.10
C PRO A 140 16.35 -39.87 10.07
N SER A 141 17.36 -40.64 9.65
CA SER A 141 18.62 -40.71 10.38
C SER A 141 19.59 -39.60 9.96
N LEU A 142 20.64 -39.39 10.74
CA LEU A 142 21.69 -38.40 10.43
C LEU A 142 22.39 -38.64 9.09
N GLN A 143 22.27 -39.86 8.52
CA GLN A 143 22.87 -40.22 7.24
C GLN A 143 21.85 -40.17 6.07
N GLY A 144 20.64 -39.62 6.27
CA GLY A 144 19.57 -39.58 5.26
C GLY A 144 18.93 -40.93 4.99
N LYS A 145 19.29 -41.98 5.71
CA LYS A 145 18.61 -43.27 5.65
C LYS A 145 17.37 -43.23 6.57
N PRO A 146 16.28 -43.95 6.21
CA PRO A 146 15.14 -44.06 7.12
C PRO A 146 15.52 -44.85 8.37
N ALA A 147 15.24 -44.34 9.55
CA ALA A 147 15.25 -45.12 10.78
C ALA A 147 13.90 -45.80 10.89
N LEU A 148 13.88 -47.09 10.55
CA LEU A 148 12.70 -47.93 10.59
C LEU A 148 12.65 -48.71 11.91
N PRO A 149 11.47 -49.10 12.42
CA PRO A 149 11.33 -50.10 13.45
C PRO A 149 11.94 -51.44 13.01
N LEU A 150 12.18 -52.35 13.98
CA LEU A 150 12.57 -53.72 13.70
C LEU A 150 11.65 -54.35 12.64
N GLN A 151 12.22 -55.14 11.71
CA GLN A 151 11.45 -55.72 10.61
C GLN A 151 10.26 -56.55 11.10
N SER A 152 10.42 -57.27 12.19
CA SER A 152 9.32 -58.04 12.81
C SER A 152 8.17 -57.17 13.31
N LEU A 153 8.46 -55.95 13.77
CA LEU A 153 7.44 -54.99 14.18
C LEU A 153 6.82 -54.27 12.97
N VAL A 154 7.62 -53.98 11.93
CA VAL A 154 7.12 -53.46 10.65
C VAL A 154 6.08 -54.40 10.02
N ASP A 155 6.40 -55.69 9.98
CA ASP A 155 5.51 -56.70 9.39
C ASP A 155 4.22 -56.94 10.21
N SER A 156 4.21 -56.50 11.47
CA SER A 156 3.11 -56.65 12.41
C SER A 156 2.29 -55.37 12.64
N ALA A 157 2.80 -54.25 12.24
CA ALA A 157 2.10 -52.98 12.29
C ALA A 157 1.08 -52.82 11.15
N ALA A 158 -0.02 -52.13 11.39
CA ALA A 158 -1.00 -51.83 10.36
C ALA A 158 -0.48 -50.91 9.28
N ALA A 159 0.36 -49.93 9.67
CA ALA A 159 1.02 -48.98 8.77
C ALA A 159 2.26 -48.36 9.43
N LEU A 160 3.07 -47.74 8.59
CA LEU A 160 4.15 -46.83 9.03
C LEU A 160 3.79 -45.39 8.66
N GLY A 161 4.29 -44.45 9.44
CA GLY A 161 4.14 -43.01 9.13
C GLY A 161 5.27 -42.18 9.69
N HIS A 162 5.67 -41.14 8.98
CA HIS A 162 6.65 -40.19 9.53
C HIS A 162 6.01 -39.23 10.52
N THR A 163 6.78 -38.74 11.47
CA THR A 163 6.34 -37.83 12.54
C THR A 163 7.07 -36.47 12.50
N GLN A 164 7.76 -36.20 11.40
CA GLN A 164 8.60 -34.99 11.27
C GLN A 164 7.77 -33.73 11.21
N MET A 165 8.19 -32.74 12.00
CA MET A 165 7.61 -31.39 12.04
C MET A 165 8.67 -30.38 11.64
N PRO A 166 8.60 -29.78 10.46
CA PRO A 166 9.56 -28.77 10.02
C PRO A 166 9.37 -27.47 10.81
N VAL A 167 10.48 -26.89 11.24
CA VAL A 167 10.50 -25.63 11.99
C VAL A 167 10.76 -24.50 11.02
N ASP A 168 9.91 -23.46 11.02
CA ASP A 168 10.08 -22.25 10.23
C ASP A 168 11.32 -21.45 10.71
N SER A 169 11.76 -20.50 9.88
CA SER A 169 12.92 -19.66 10.18
C SER A 169 12.81 -18.79 11.46
N ASP A 170 11.59 -18.66 11.99
CA ASP A 170 11.29 -17.96 13.24
C ASP A 170 11.19 -18.90 14.47
N GLY A 171 11.44 -20.19 14.28
CA GLY A 171 11.39 -21.19 15.34
C GLY A 171 10.00 -21.77 15.62
N VAL A 172 8.99 -21.41 14.84
CA VAL A 172 7.59 -21.86 15.01
C VAL A 172 7.27 -22.94 13.99
N VAL A 173 6.48 -23.95 14.39
CA VAL A 173 5.96 -24.98 13.48
C VAL A 173 4.55 -24.60 13.06
N ARG A 174 4.32 -24.43 11.75
CA ARG A 174 3.01 -24.09 11.17
C ARG A 174 2.56 -25.06 10.10
N HIS A 175 3.47 -25.86 9.59
CA HIS A 175 3.19 -26.77 8.48
C HIS A 175 3.82 -28.15 8.72
N PHE A 176 3.35 -29.11 7.99
CA PHE A 176 3.91 -30.46 7.89
C PHE A 176 3.92 -30.88 6.43
N TYR A 177 4.64 -31.91 6.11
CA TYR A 177 4.58 -32.51 4.78
C TYR A 177 3.71 -33.76 4.80
N ALA A 178 2.81 -33.87 3.84
CA ALA A 178 1.95 -35.06 3.75
C ALA A 178 2.77 -36.34 3.54
N GLN A 179 3.90 -36.23 2.86
CA GLN A 179 4.79 -37.34 2.54
C GLN A 179 6.25 -36.93 2.74
N GLU A 180 7.00 -37.78 3.43
CA GLU A 180 8.46 -37.63 3.55
C GLU A 180 9.14 -38.98 3.35
N GLY A 181 10.38 -38.97 2.88
CA GLY A 181 11.16 -40.16 2.68
C GLY A 181 12.40 -39.95 1.82
N ASN A 182 12.88 -41.01 1.20
CA ASN A 182 14.01 -40.98 0.29
C ASN A 182 13.58 -41.24 -1.17
N ALA A 183 14.53 -41.32 -2.09
CA ALA A 183 14.27 -41.52 -3.51
C ALA A 183 13.67 -42.93 -3.84
N GLN A 184 13.71 -43.87 -2.91
CA GLN A 184 13.18 -45.23 -3.10
C GLN A 184 11.80 -45.37 -2.50
N GLN A 185 11.50 -44.70 -1.38
CA GLN A 185 10.25 -44.84 -0.67
C GLN A 185 9.86 -43.55 0.07
N LEU A 186 8.59 -43.17 -0.08
CA LEU A 186 7.93 -42.15 0.71
C LEU A 186 6.97 -42.79 1.70
N TRP A 187 6.81 -42.16 2.86
CA TRP A 187 5.83 -42.50 3.86
C TRP A 187 4.86 -41.35 4.06
N TRP A 188 3.60 -41.70 4.29
CA TRP A 188 2.63 -40.70 4.73
C TRP A 188 2.96 -40.19 6.12
N HIS A 189 2.57 -38.98 6.42
CA HIS A 189 2.57 -38.46 7.79
C HIS A 189 1.70 -39.38 8.68
N MET A 190 2.13 -39.62 9.92
CA MET A 190 1.44 -40.58 10.83
C MET A 190 -0.03 -40.23 11.01
N ALA A 191 -0.39 -38.97 11.12
CA ALA A 191 -1.80 -38.56 11.23
C ALA A 191 -2.63 -38.92 9.99
N ILE A 192 -2.06 -38.89 8.78
CA ILE A 192 -2.72 -39.34 7.55
C ILE A 192 -2.94 -40.86 7.59
N SER A 193 -1.89 -41.59 7.97
CA SER A 193 -2.00 -43.06 8.10
C SER A 193 -3.07 -43.47 9.12
N LEU A 194 -3.16 -42.77 10.25
CA LEU A 194 -4.20 -42.95 11.25
C LEU A 194 -5.60 -42.63 10.73
N HIS A 195 -5.72 -41.52 9.99
CA HIS A 195 -7.01 -41.15 9.40
C HIS A 195 -7.51 -42.20 8.42
N CYS A 196 -6.65 -42.68 7.50
CA CYS A 196 -7.00 -43.77 6.59
C CYS A 196 -7.48 -45.01 7.31
N LEU A 197 -6.72 -45.51 8.30
CA LEU A 197 -7.09 -46.68 9.09
C LEU A 197 -8.42 -46.49 9.80
N GLY A 198 -8.66 -45.31 10.37
CA GLY A 198 -9.88 -45.02 11.09
C GLY A 198 -11.13 -44.87 10.22
N VAL A 199 -10.99 -44.45 8.96
CA VAL A 199 -12.11 -44.26 8.03
C VAL A 199 -12.40 -45.54 7.25
N SER A 200 -11.39 -46.17 6.66
CA SER A 200 -11.54 -47.32 5.76
C SER A 200 -11.23 -48.67 6.40
N GLY A 201 -10.62 -48.68 7.58
CA GLY A 201 -10.06 -49.88 8.21
C GLY A 201 -8.83 -50.45 7.49
N GLN A 202 -8.30 -49.69 6.51
CA GLN A 202 -7.15 -50.11 5.71
C GLN A 202 -6.08 -49.02 5.71
N ALA A 203 -4.81 -49.39 5.55
CA ALA A 203 -3.72 -48.45 5.36
C ALA A 203 -3.93 -47.61 4.09
N CYS A 204 -3.48 -46.39 4.10
CA CYS A 204 -3.43 -45.56 2.88
C CYS A 204 -2.64 -46.29 1.78
N PRO A 205 -3.02 -46.13 0.49
CA PRO A 205 -2.17 -46.56 -0.61
C PRO A 205 -0.77 -45.99 -0.45
N ARG A 206 0.25 -46.75 -0.85
CA ARG A 206 1.64 -46.22 -0.80
C ARG A 206 1.76 -44.99 -1.63
N PRO A 207 2.43 -43.95 -1.12
CA PRO A 207 2.68 -42.73 -1.91
C PRO A 207 3.52 -43.04 -3.14
N ASP A 208 3.16 -42.42 -4.26
CA ASP A 208 4.00 -42.44 -5.46
C ASP A 208 5.29 -41.65 -5.23
N VAL A 209 6.42 -42.24 -5.58
CA VAL A 209 7.71 -41.51 -5.54
C VAL A 209 7.81 -40.64 -6.76
N PRO A 210 7.94 -39.29 -6.63
CA PRO A 210 8.09 -38.42 -7.76
C PRO A 210 9.36 -38.80 -8.54
N GLN A 211 9.22 -39.06 -9.85
CA GLN A 211 10.36 -39.28 -10.74
C GLN A 211 11.07 -37.93 -11.01
N SER A 212 11.82 -37.46 -10.03
CA SER A 212 12.66 -36.26 -10.22
C SER A 212 14.00 -36.69 -10.84
N GLN A 213 14.26 -36.19 -12.04
CA GLN A 213 15.55 -36.43 -12.73
C GLN A 213 16.75 -35.84 -11.98
N ASN A 214 16.54 -34.98 -10.96
CA ASN A 214 17.55 -34.31 -10.15
C ASN A 214 17.53 -34.75 -8.68
N ALA A 215 16.93 -35.89 -8.36
CA ALA A 215 16.91 -36.38 -6.98
C ALA A 215 18.34 -36.73 -6.54
N VAL A 216 18.84 -36.04 -5.51
CA VAL A 216 20.12 -36.38 -4.88
C VAL A 216 19.96 -37.75 -4.22
N PRO A 217 20.77 -38.76 -4.59
CA PRO A 217 20.71 -40.07 -3.96
C PRO A 217 20.83 -39.94 -2.42
N ASN A 218 19.96 -40.56 -1.67
CA ASN A 218 19.90 -40.54 -0.20
C ASN A 218 19.51 -39.20 0.46
N ALA A 219 19.10 -38.16 -0.29
CA ALA A 219 18.52 -36.98 0.32
C ALA A 219 17.10 -37.27 0.81
N TRP A 220 16.79 -36.83 2.03
CA TRP A 220 15.44 -36.88 2.57
C TRP A 220 14.56 -35.88 1.80
N GLN A 221 13.50 -36.39 1.19
CA GLN A 221 12.58 -35.63 0.35
C GLN A 221 11.32 -35.29 1.14
N ARG A 222 10.73 -34.14 0.87
CA ARG A 222 9.52 -33.61 1.46
C ARG A 222 8.55 -33.21 0.37
N VAL A 223 7.33 -33.75 0.42
CA VAL A 223 6.33 -33.57 -0.66
C VAL A 223 4.99 -33.16 -0.05
N ALA A 224 4.25 -32.33 -0.80
CA ALA A 224 2.92 -31.84 -0.44
C ALA A 224 2.87 -31.16 0.95
N PRO A 225 3.42 -29.93 1.06
CA PRO A 225 3.32 -29.16 2.30
C PRO A 225 1.86 -28.84 2.61
N GLN A 226 1.47 -28.99 3.86
CA GLN A 226 0.14 -28.65 4.38
C GLN A 226 0.28 -27.86 5.67
N LEU A 227 -0.66 -26.98 5.94
CA LEU A 227 -0.68 -26.16 7.14
C LEU A 227 -1.45 -26.83 8.26
N ILE A 228 -1.01 -26.60 9.48
CA ILE A 228 -1.62 -27.17 10.69
C ILE A 228 -2.73 -26.24 11.17
N ALA A 229 -3.97 -26.74 11.18
CA ALA A 229 -5.10 -26.07 11.80
C ALA A 229 -5.10 -26.34 13.31
N PHE A 230 -4.54 -25.42 14.11
CA PHE A 230 -4.45 -25.59 15.55
C PHE A 230 -5.83 -25.54 16.22
N ALA A 231 -6.11 -26.51 17.07
CA ALA A 231 -7.35 -26.53 17.85
C ALA A 231 -7.33 -25.49 18.98
N ALA A 232 -8.51 -24.94 19.27
CA ALA A 232 -8.69 -24.03 20.39
C ALA A 232 -8.41 -24.71 21.74
N PRO A 233 -7.84 -24.02 22.72
CA PRO A 233 -7.67 -24.57 24.06
C PRO A 233 -9.03 -24.91 24.69
N ALA A 234 -9.07 -25.92 25.57
CA ALA A 234 -10.29 -26.33 26.23
C ALA A 234 -10.84 -25.17 27.10
N LYS A 235 -12.15 -24.91 27.01
CA LYS A 235 -12.82 -23.78 27.68
C LYS A 235 -12.75 -23.80 29.21
N ASP A 236 -12.58 -24.97 29.80
CA ASP A 236 -12.61 -25.16 31.26
C ASP A 236 -11.24 -25.10 31.94
N SER A 237 -10.16 -24.96 31.18
CA SER A 237 -8.82 -24.85 31.77
C SER A 237 -8.49 -23.41 32.10
N ALA A 238 -8.75 -23.01 33.34
CA ALA A 238 -8.28 -21.73 33.92
C ALA A 238 -6.74 -21.59 33.92
N GLN A 239 -6.03 -22.64 33.55
CA GLN A 239 -4.59 -22.67 33.36
C GLN A 239 -4.30 -22.82 31.86
N HIS A 240 -3.76 -21.80 31.25
CA HIS A 240 -3.45 -21.68 29.82
C HIS A 240 -2.42 -22.71 29.27
N ASN A 241 -2.12 -23.76 30.02
CA ASN A 241 -1.01 -24.68 29.73
C ASN A 241 -1.45 -26.14 29.49
N HIS A 242 -2.75 -26.41 29.34
CA HIS A 242 -3.24 -27.78 29.08
C HIS A 242 -3.49 -28.03 27.59
N SER A 243 -3.20 -29.29 27.18
CA SER A 243 -3.54 -29.76 25.84
C SER A 243 -5.05 -29.62 25.56
N PRO A 244 -5.46 -29.26 24.35
CA PRO A 244 -6.88 -29.20 23.96
C PRO A 244 -7.49 -30.62 23.87
N PHE A 245 -6.68 -31.66 23.82
CA PHE A 245 -7.10 -33.07 23.70
C PHE A 245 -7.22 -33.75 25.06
N THR A 246 -8.15 -34.71 25.15
CA THR A 246 -8.24 -35.59 26.32
C THR A 246 -6.93 -36.34 26.51
N THR A 247 -6.25 -36.10 27.61
CA THR A 247 -4.93 -36.70 27.88
C THR A 247 -4.98 -37.55 29.13
N TYR A 248 -4.47 -38.77 29.03
CA TYR A 248 -4.30 -39.72 30.16
C TYR A 248 -2.83 -40.02 30.37
N SER A 249 -2.43 -40.16 31.63
CA SER A 249 -1.08 -40.63 31.97
C SER A 249 -0.89 -42.10 31.54
N TYR A 250 0.26 -42.41 30.96
CA TYR A 250 0.64 -43.74 30.53
C TYR A 250 0.52 -44.76 31.67
N ILE A 251 1.00 -44.40 32.87
CA ILE A 251 0.95 -45.27 34.05
C ILE A 251 -0.47 -45.52 34.54
N ASP A 252 -1.36 -44.55 34.43
CA ASP A 252 -2.76 -44.73 34.85
C ASP A 252 -3.51 -45.65 33.92
N VAL A 253 -3.24 -45.58 32.61
CA VAL A 253 -3.76 -46.55 31.65
C VAL A 253 -3.18 -47.95 31.95
N LEU A 254 -1.87 -48.04 32.15
CA LEU A 254 -1.18 -49.30 32.42
C LEU A 254 -1.69 -49.97 33.71
N ARG A 255 -1.99 -49.21 34.77
CA ARG A 255 -2.56 -49.71 36.03
C ARG A 255 -4.06 -50.01 35.92
N GLY A 256 -4.72 -49.62 34.84
CA GLY A 256 -6.16 -49.87 34.64
C GLY A 256 -7.07 -48.91 35.39
N LYS A 257 -6.57 -47.75 35.80
CA LYS A 257 -7.40 -46.69 36.36
C LYS A 257 -8.36 -46.11 35.30
N ILE A 258 -7.94 -46.15 34.04
CA ILE A 258 -8.73 -45.66 32.90
C ILE A 258 -9.51 -46.84 32.35
N PRO A 259 -10.86 -46.78 32.31
CA PRO A 259 -11.68 -47.88 31.79
C PRO A 259 -11.47 -48.02 30.28
N PRO A 260 -11.45 -49.27 29.73
CA PRO A 260 -11.28 -49.51 28.29
C PRO A 260 -12.31 -48.78 27.42
N ALA A 261 -13.51 -48.53 27.93
CA ALA A 261 -14.56 -47.79 27.24
C ALA A 261 -14.15 -46.36 26.86
N ALA A 262 -13.15 -45.75 27.55
CA ALA A 262 -12.62 -44.42 27.21
C ALA A 262 -11.96 -44.38 25.83
N PHE A 263 -11.52 -45.52 25.31
CA PHE A 263 -10.85 -45.64 24.01
C PHE A 263 -11.79 -46.07 22.88
N ARG A 264 -13.06 -46.38 23.20
CA ARG A 264 -13.99 -46.96 22.22
C ARG A 264 -14.22 -46.00 21.04
N GLY A 265 -13.87 -46.43 19.83
CA GLY A 265 -14.03 -45.68 18.61
C GLY A 265 -13.15 -44.44 18.52
N LYS A 266 -12.14 -44.28 19.40
CA LYS A 266 -11.24 -43.12 19.44
C LYS A 266 -9.95 -43.41 18.68
N TYR A 267 -9.33 -42.32 18.22
CA TYR A 267 -7.94 -42.28 17.80
C TYR A 267 -7.07 -42.10 19.04
N VAL A 268 -6.14 -43.00 19.26
CA VAL A 268 -5.26 -42.96 20.43
C VAL A 268 -3.84 -42.63 19.98
N LEU A 269 -3.28 -41.59 20.52
CA LEU A 269 -1.89 -41.14 20.26
C LEU A 269 -1.05 -41.42 21.52
N ILE A 270 0.04 -42.15 21.38
CA ILE A 270 0.94 -42.48 22.46
C ILE A 270 2.28 -41.80 22.19
N GLY A 271 2.76 -40.95 23.10
CA GLY A 271 4.04 -40.27 22.90
C GLY A 271 4.54 -39.50 24.13
N ALA A 272 5.75 -39.01 24.04
CA ALA A 272 6.45 -38.33 25.13
C ALA A 272 5.92 -36.92 25.35
N THR A 273 5.62 -36.59 26.62
CA THR A 273 5.28 -35.24 27.07
C THR A 273 6.13 -34.79 28.24
N ALA A 274 6.84 -35.70 28.91
CA ALA A 274 7.70 -35.44 30.05
C ALA A 274 8.79 -34.41 29.74
N ALA A 275 9.27 -33.71 30.77
CA ALA A 275 10.34 -32.75 30.63
C ALA A 275 11.64 -33.47 30.22
N GLY A 276 12.29 -32.97 29.14
CA GLY A 276 13.54 -33.57 28.65
C GLY A 276 13.39 -34.87 27.85
N LEU A 277 12.16 -35.35 27.61
CA LEU A 277 11.88 -36.52 26.77
C LEU A 277 11.11 -36.10 25.51
N GLY A 278 11.55 -36.59 24.35
CA GLY A 278 10.94 -36.26 23.06
C GLY A 278 11.18 -34.82 22.59
N GLU A 279 10.75 -34.54 21.37
CA GLU A 279 10.86 -33.22 20.75
C GLU A 279 9.70 -32.34 21.21
N LYS A 280 10.01 -31.06 21.49
CA LYS A 280 9.01 -30.04 21.78
C LYS A 280 9.12 -28.91 20.76
N PHE A 281 7.98 -28.47 20.26
CA PHE A 281 7.88 -27.48 19.21
C PHE A 281 7.14 -26.23 19.69
N THR A 282 7.57 -25.08 19.22
CA THR A 282 6.84 -23.84 19.41
C THR A 282 5.68 -23.80 18.42
N ALA A 283 4.45 -23.70 18.91
CA ALA A 283 3.23 -23.67 18.10
C ALA A 283 2.40 -22.41 18.36
N PRO A 284 1.74 -21.82 17.35
CA PRO A 284 0.93 -20.61 17.48
C PRO A 284 -0.50 -20.98 17.96
N THR A 285 -0.62 -21.49 19.18
CA THR A 285 -1.90 -21.94 19.75
C THR A 285 -2.74 -20.83 20.38
N GLY A 286 -2.29 -19.56 20.31
CA GLY A 286 -2.97 -18.39 20.87
C GLY A 286 -2.25 -17.11 20.53
N LEU A 287 -2.50 -16.02 21.29
CA LEU A 287 -1.78 -14.74 21.16
C LEU A 287 -0.27 -14.87 21.48
N SER A 288 0.13 -15.94 22.18
CA SER A 288 1.54 -16.25 22.46
C SER A 288 1.83 -17.68 22.00
N ALA A 289 3.01 -17.87 21.42
CA ALA A 289 3.49 -19.18 21.05
C ALA A 289 3.70 -20.08 22.30
N ARG A 290 3.29 -21.36 22.22
CA ARG A 290 3.40 -22.35 23.28
C ARG A 290 4.30 -23.49 22.85
N LEU A 291 5.12 -24.02 23.79
CA LEU A 291 5.86 -25.25 23.59
C LEU A 291 4.92 -26.45 23.79
N ILE A 292 4.75 -27.26 22.76
CA ILE A 292 3.93 -28.48 22.77
C ILE A 292 4.75 -29.69 22.33
N SER A 293 4.36 -30.86 22.79
CA SER A 293 5.04 -32.10 22.46
C SER A 293 4.70 -32.59 21.04
N ASN A 294 5.56 -33.44 20.45
CA ASN A 294 5.30 -34.00 19.13
C ASN A 294 3.97 -34.75 19.05
N VAL A 295 3.62 -35.51 20.10
CA VAL A 295 2.35 -36.23 20.13
C VAL A 295 1.14 -35.27 20.12
N GLU A 296 1.23 -34.09 20.74
CA GLU A 296 0.18 -33.07 20.68
C GLU A 296 0.12 -32.44 19.28
N MET A 297 1.27 -32.23 18.64
CA MET A 297 1.33 -31.77 17.22
C MET A 297 0.63 -32.78 16.30
N LEU A 298 0.90 -34.08 16.45
CA LEU A 298 0.19 -35.14 15.73
C LEU A 298 -1.32 -35.05 15.96
N GLY A 299 -1.74 -34.76 17.19
CA GLY A 299 -3.14 -34.51 17.54
C GLY A 299 -3.75 -33.36 16.76
N HIS A 300 -3.05 -32.24 16.63
CA HIS A 300 -3.54 -31.09 15.85
C HIS A 300 -3.65 -31.40 14.35
N VAL A 301 -2.66 -32.09 13.78
CA VAL A 301 -2.71 -32.49 12.36
C VAL A 301 -3.90 -33.42 12.12
N LEU A 302 -4.07 -34.45 12.97
CA LEU A 302 -5.20 -35.40 12.88
C LEU A 302 -6.55 -34.70 13.06
N ASN A 303 -6.63 -33.74 13.99
CA ASN A 303 -7.82 -32.94 14.21
C ASN A 303 -8.23 -32.14 12.97
N GLY A 304 -7.27 -31.54 12.29
CA GLY A 304 -7.49 -30.84 11.02
C GLY A 304 -8.11 -31.73 9.96
N MET A 305 -7.67 -32.99 9.87
CA MET A 305 -8.21 -33.95 8.93
C MET A 305 -9.62 -34.40 9.30
N LEU A 306 -9.87 -34.65 10.59
CA LEU A 306 -11.20 -35.10 11.07
C LEU A 306 -12.26 -33.99 10.90
N LEU A 307 -11.88 -32.73 10.98
CA LEU A 307 -12.77 -31.58 10.83
C LEU A 307 -12.80 -31.03 9.40
N ASP A 308 -12.12 -31.69 8.46
CA ASP A 308 -11.95 -31.19 7.07
C ASP A 308 -11.48 -29.73 6.99
N THR A 309 -10.48 -29.41 7.82
CA THR A 309 -9.88 -28.09 7.91
C THR A 309 -8.42 -28.09 7.41
N HIS A 310 -8.11 -29.00 6.50
CA HIS A 310 -6.78 -29.02 5.87
C HIS A 310 -6.58 -27.76 5.03
N LEU A 311 -5.41 -27.17 5.15
CA LEU A 311 -5.04 -25.95 4.46
C LEU A 311 -3.79 -26.20 3.61
N GLU A 312 -3.84 -25.78 2.36
CA GLU A 312 -2.67 -25.84 1.48
C GLU A 312 -2.07 -24.43 1.31
N PRO A 313 -0.74 -24.30 1.23
CA PRO A 313 -0.14 -23.05 0.85
C PRO A 313 -0.52 -22.69 -0.59
N ALA A 314 -0.78 -21.40 -0.85
CA ALA A 314 -1.06 -20.93 -2.20
C ALA A 314 0.07 -21.30 -3.16
N SER A 315 -0.29 -21.64 -4.39
CA SER A 315 0.73 -21.86 -5.41
C SER A 315 1.58 -20.59 -5.60
N PRO A 316 2.88 -20.69 -5.89
CA PRO A 316 3.74 -19.53 -6.04
C PRO A 316 3.26 -18.53 -7.11
N ALA A 317 2.55 -19.00 -8.13
CA ALA A 317 1.96 -18.15 -9.16
C ALA A 317 0.76 -17.35 -8.62
N LEU A 318 -0.14 -18.01 -7.89
CA LEU A 318 -1.30 -17.37 -7.26
C LEU A 318 -0.86 -16.33 -6.23
N ASP A 319 0.11 -16.66 -5.38
CA ASP A 319 0.64 -15.75 -4.36
C ASP A 319 1.26 -14.49 -5.00
N ARG A 320 2.03 -14.65 -6.08
CA ARG A 320 2.57 -13.49 -6.83
C ARG A 320 1.47 -12.60 -7.38
N VAL A 321 0.44 -13.17 -7.98
CA VAL A 321 -0.68 -12.40 -8.52
C VAL A 321 -1.41 -11.65 -7.42
N LEU A 322 -1.72 -12.31 -6.29
CA LEU A 322 -2.41 -11.71 -5.16
C LEU A 322 -1.59 -10.60 -4.48
N ASN A 323 -0.27 -10.66 -4.54
CA ASN A 323 0.61 -9.61 -4.02
C ASN A 323 0.80 -8.45 -5.01
N LEU A 324 0.94 -8.71 -6.30
CA LEU A 324 1.19 -7.67 -7.31
C LEU A 324 -0.06 -6.88 -7.66
N LEU A 325 -1.22 -7.52 -7.73
CA LEU A 325 -2.47 -6.89 -8.18
C LEU A 325 -2.88 -5.69 -7.32
N PRO A 326 -2.95 -5.78 -5.97
CA PRO A 326 -3.33 -4.64 -5.14
C PRO A 326 -2.33 -3.48 -5.23
N VAL A 327 -1.03 -3.76 -5.37
CA VAL A 327 0.00 -2.73 -5.54
C VAL A 327 -0.14 -2.04 -6.90
N LEU A 328 -0.39 -2.80 -7.96
CA LEU A 328 -0.65 -2.24 -9.30
C LEU A 328 -1.89 -1.34 -9.29
N LEU A 329 -2.99 -1.79 -8.69
CA LEU A 329 -4.21 -1.00 -8.55
C LEU A 329 -3.99 0.27 -7.74
N CYS A 330 -3.18 0.19 -6.66
CA CYS A 330 -2.79 1.35 -5.88
C CYS A 330 -2.00 2.36 -6.72
N LEU A 331 -1.01 1.92 -7.47
CA LEU A 331 -0.22 2.78 -8.35
C LEU A 331 -1.10 3.47 -9.41
N LEU A 332 -2.06 2.76 -9.99
CA LEU A 332 -3.03 3.35 -10.91
C LEU A 332 -3.93 4.37 -10.21
N ALA A 333 -4.42 4.05 -9.01
CA ALA A 333 -5.22 4.99 -8.20
C ALA A 333 -4.43 6.26 -7.86
N LEU A 334 -3.15 6.15 -7.49
CA LEU A 334 -2.26 7.27 -7.20
C LEU A 334 -2.00 8.17 -8.44
N ALA A 335 -2.08 7.61 -9.65
CA ALA A 335 -1.97 8.38 -10.88
C ALA A 335 -3.23 9.20 -11.19
N TRP A 336 -4.42 8.69 -10.84
CA TRP A 336 -5.71 9.29 -11.20
C TRP A 336 -6.30 10.18 -10.10
N PHE A 337 -6.13 9.80 -8.84
CA PHE A 337 -6.71 10.52 -7.71
C PHE A 337 -5.75 11.55 -7.10
N GLY A 338 -6.31 12.54 -6.43
CA GLY A 338 -5.56 13.48 -5.59
C GLY A 338 -4.93 12.80 -4.37
N PRO A 339 -4.12 13.52 -3.57
CA PRO A 339 -3.40 12.94 -2.43
C PRO A 339 -4.30 12.23 -1.42
N SER A 340 -5.43 12.85 -1.05
CA SER A 340 -6.40 12.25 -0.12
C SER A 340 -7.08 11.01 -0.68
N GLY A 341 -7.50 11.04 -1.96
CA GLY A 341 -8.08 9.88 -2.64
C GLY A 341 -7.09 8.73 -2.78
N GLY A 342 -5.82 9.03 -3.08
CA GLY A 342 -4.75 8.04 -3.13
C GLY A 342 -4.49 7.36 -1.79
N LEU A 343 -4.51 8.11 -0.69
CA LEU A 343 -4.37 7.55 0.67
C LEU A 343 -5.53 6.61 1.01
N ILE A 344 -6.76 7.04 0.73
CA ILE A 344 -7.97 6.22 0.96
C ILE A 344 -7.91 4.94 0.13
N ALA A 345 -7.55 5.04 -1.15
CA ALA A 345 -7.40 3.87 -2.03
C ALA A 345 -6.34 2.90 -1.51
N SER A 346 -5.18 3.40 -1.06
CA SER A 346 -4.11 2.59 -0.44
C SER A 346 -4.61 1.84 0.80
N ALA A 347 -5.32 2.54 1.70
CA ALA A 347 -5.87 1.95 2.92
C ALA A 347 -6.95 0.90 2.61
N LEU A 348 -7.85 1.17 1.67
CA LEU A 348 -8.87 0.21 1.23
C LEU A 348 -8.26 -1.03 0.61
N LEU A 349 -7.26 -0.88 -0.27
CA LEU A 349 -6.56 -2.01 -0.88
C LEU A 349 -5.81 -2.84 0.15
N ALA A 350 -5.17 -2.21 1.16
CA ALA A 350 -4.56 -2.93 2.26
C ALA A 350 -5.59 -3.72 3.09
N PHE A 351 -6.74 -3.10 3.39
CA PHE A 351 -7.85 -3.78 4.06
C PHE A 351 -8.37 -4.97 3.25
N PHE A 352 -8.61 -4.79 1.94
CA PHE A 352 -9.05 -5.89 1.07
C PHE A 352 -8.01 -7.00 0.96
N THR A 353 -6.72 -6.67 0.93
CA THR A 353 -5.64 -7.67 0.93
C THR A 353 -5.67 -8.53 2.20
N LEU A 354 -5.84 -7.89 3.37
CA LEU A 354 -6.01 -8.61 4.64
C LEU A 354 -7.30 -9.43 4.68
N LEU A 355 -8.39 -8.88 4.16
CA LEU A 355 -9.68 -9.58 4.09
C LEU A 355 -9.59 -10.83 3.20
N VAL A 356 -8.93 -10.74 2.04
CA VAL A 356 -8.69 -11.90 1.16
C VAL A 356 -7.83 -12.92 1.88
N ALA A 357 -6.77 -12.50 2.58
CA ALA A 357 -5.90 -13.41 3.33
C ALA A 357 -6.65 -14.12 4.47
N ASP A 358 -7.62 -13.48 5.11
CA ASP A 358 -8.45 -14.07 6.16
C ASP A 358 -9.57 -15.00 5.61
N LEU A 359 -10.12 -14.68 4.44
CA LEU A 359 -11.23 -15.46 3.84
C LEU A 359 -10.75 -16.63 2.99
N SER A 360 -9.56 -16.54 2.37
CA SER A 360 -9.05 -17.59 1.48
C SER A 360 -8.91 -18.96 2.13
N PRO A 361 -8.50 -19.11 3.41
CA PRO A 361 -8.49 -20.39 4.10
C PRO A 361 -9.89 -21.00 4.28
N ARG A 362 -10.92 -20.17 4.40
CA ARG A 362 -12.28 -20.65 4.69
C ARG A 362 -13.01 -21.15 3.45
N TRP A 363 -12.81 -20.50 2.31
CA TRP A 363 -13.58 -20.77 1.11
C TRP A 363 -12.80 -21.59 0.08
N GLY A 364 -11.48 -21.43 0.08
CA GLY A 364 -10.61 -22.09 -0.89
C GLY A 364 -9.65 -23.10 -0.31
N HIS A 365 -9.63 -23.31 1.02
CA HIS A 365 -8.63 -24.15 1.71
C HIS A 365 -7.18 -23.77 1.37
N VAL A 366 -6.96 -22.51 0.95
CA VAL A 366 -5.66 -22.01 0.48
C VAL A 366 -5.19 -20.87 1.38
N GLN A 367 -3.99 -20.99 1.90
CA GLN A 367 -3.35 -19.96 2.71
C GLN A 367 -2.46 -19.07 1.85
N THR A 368 -2.72 -17.77 1.85
CA THR A 368 -1.95 -16.78 1.12
C THR A 368 -0.90 -16.08 1.99
N ALA A 369 0.11 -15.45 1.35
CA ALA A 369 1.21 -14.76 2.00
C ALA A 369 1.19 -13.25 1.65
N PRO A 370 0.34 -12.40 2.29
CA PRO A 370 0.04 -11.03 1.85
C PRO A 370 1.08 -9.98 2.25
N ALA A 371 2.12 -10.33 3.02
CA ALA A 371 3.06 -9.35 3.59
C ALA A 371 3.77 -8.50 2.53
N ALA A 372 4.09 -9.06 1.36
CA ALA A 372 4.74 -8.32 0.28
C ALA A 372 3.81 -7.24 -0.31
N ALA A 373 2.51 -7.56 -0.50
CA ALA A 373 1.51 -6.58 -0.94
C ALA A 373 1.35 -5.45 0.08
N LEU A 374 1.22 -5.80 1.36
CA LEU A 374 1.05 -4.81 2.44
C LEU A 374 2.24 -3.85 2.53
N LEU A 375 3.46 -4.38 2.40
CA LEU A 375 4.67 -3.56 2.38
C LEU A 375 4.71 -2.66 1.13
N GLY A 376 4.36 -3.20 -0.04
CA GLY A 376 4.25 -2.43 -1.27
C GLY A 376 3.23 -1.29 -1.17
N LEU A 377 2.04 -1.55 -0.61
CA LEU A 377 1.00 -0.55 -0.37
C LEU A 377 1.44 0.51 0.65
N ALA A 378 2.12 0.09 1.74
CA ALA A 378 2.64 1.00 2.75
C ALA A 378 3.72 1.94 2.19
N LEU A 379 4.54 1.48 1.24
CA LEU A 379 5.58 2.28 0.60
C LEU A 379 5.07 3.14 -0.56
N ALA A 380 4.04 2.70 -1.28
CA ALA A 380 3.56 3.34 -2.51
C ALA A 380 3.12 4.79 -2.28
N TYR A 381 2.29 5.03 -1.26
CA TYR A 381 1.78 6.37 -0.97
C TYR A 381 2.85 7.36 -0.50
N PRO A 382 3.70 7.06 0.51
CA PRO A 382 4.75 7.99 0.96
C PRO A 382 5.76 8.31 -0.14
N LEU A 383 6.22 7.30 -0.89
CA LEU A 383 7.20 7.52 -1.96
C LEU A 383 6.63 8.35 -3.10
N TRP A 384 5.39 8.07 -3.53
CA TRP A 384 4.73 8.86 -4.55
C TRP A 384 4.45 10.29 -4.08
N SER A 385 3.95 10.46 -2.85
CA SER A 385 3.70 11.77 -2.24
C SER A 385 4.99 12.61 -2.15
N TRP A 386 6.10 11.98 -1.75
CA TRP A 386 7.42 12.62 -1.70
C TRP A 386 7.92 13.03 -3.09
N LEU A 387 7.81 12.15 -4.09
CA LEU A 387 8.22 12.49 -5.47
C LEU A 387 7.39 13.65 -6.03
N ARG A 388 6.09 13.65 -5.77
CA ARG A 388 5.18 14.71 -6.19
C ARG A 388 5.50 16.06 -5.52
N LEU A 389 5.77 16.02 -4.22
CA LEU A 389 6.19 17.22 -3.48
C LEU A 389 7.53 17.74 -4.00
N ARG A 390 8.49 16.86 -4.24
CA ARG A 390 9.80 17.24 -4.81
C ARG A 390 9.67 17.83 -6.21
N ALA A 391 8.79 17.30 -7.05
CA ALA A 391 8.53 17.86 -8.38
C ALA A 391 7.90 19.26 -8.30
N ALA A 392 6.92 19.45 -7.41
CA ALA A 392 6.28 20.75 -7.19
C ALA A 392 7.27 21.80 -6.68
N THR A 393 8.14 21.45 -5.74
CA THR A 393 9.15 22.36 -5.21
C THR A 393 10.23 22.71 -6.23
N ARG A 394 10.61 21.78 -7.11
CA ARG A 394 11.53 22.07 -8.23
C ARG A 394 10.92 23.03 -9.25
N PHE A 395 9.66 22.80 -9.61
CA PHE A 395 8.95 23.67 -10.54
C PHE A 395 8.89 25.11 -10.00
N LEU A 396 8.51 25.28 -8.74
CA LEU A 396 8.46 26.59 -8.09
C LEU A 396 9.85 27.26 -8.05
N ALA A 397 10.91 26.49 -7.82
CA ALA A 397 12.27 27.01 -7.81
C ALA A 397 12.71 27.54 -9.19
N LEU A 398 12.37 26.82 -10.26
CA LEU A 398 12.67 27.25 -11.63
C LEU A 398 11.89 28.52 -12.02
N GLU A 399 10.59 28.56 -11.68
CA GLU A 399 9.74 29.73 -11.93
C GLU A 399 10.24 30.97 -11.19
N LEU A 400 10.72 30.81 -9.94
CA LEU A 400 11.32 31.89 -9.17
C LEU A 400 12.66 32.38 -9.79
N GLN A 401 13.48 31.48 -10.35
CA GLN A 401 14.70 31.86 -11.06
C GLN A 401 14.40 32.66 -12.34
N ASP A 402 13.38 32.28 -13.08
CA ASP A 402 12.94 33.04 -14.28
C ASP A 402 12.44 34.43 -13.92
N LEU A 403 11.69 34.57 -12.82
CA LEU A 403 11.25 35.87 -12.32
C LEU A 403 12.43 36.74 -11.85
N GLN A 404 13.47 36.15 -11.25
CA GLN A 404 14.71 36.85 -10.89
C GLN A 404 15.48 37.35 -12.12
N GLY A 405 15.52 36.53 -13.19
CA GLY A 405 16.15 36.90 -14.47
C GLY A 405 15.48 38.08 -15.16
N GLN A 406 14.21 38.39 -14.86
CA GLN A 406 13.46 39.53 -15.38
C GLN A 406 13.65 40.81 -14.58
N GLY A 407 14.65 40.86 -13.67
CA GLY A 407 15.02 42.07 -12.92
C GLY A 407 14.12 42.45 -11.75
N LEU A 408 13.26 41.53 -11.34
CA LEU A 408 12.43 41.72 -10.14
C LEU A 408 13.26 41.45 -8.88
N PRO A 409 13.22 42.31 -7.86
CA PRO A 409 13.97 42.10 -6.62
C PRO A 409 13.35 40.95 -5.80
N VAL A 410 13.83 39.75 -6.03
CA VAL A 410 13.48 38.58 -5.22
C VAL A 410 14.59 38.34 -4.23
N ALA A 411 14.29 38.30 -2.94
CA ALA A 411 15.28 38.08 -1.89
C ALA A 411 15.95 36.71 -2.04
N SER A 412 17.28 36.70 -1.91
CA SER A 412 18.09 35.49 -2.03
C SER A 412 17.70 34.44 -0.97
N PRO A 413 17.59 33.14 -1.32
CA PRO A 413 17.20 32.07 -0.40
C PRO A 413 18.17 31.80 0.76
N ASN A 414 19.37 32.38 0.72
CA ASN A 414 20.45 32.07 1.67
C ASN A 414 20.32 32.71 3.08
N ALA A 415 19.23 33.41 3.38
CA ALA A 415 19.08 34.12 4.66
C ALA A 415 18.23 33.39 5.71
N LEU A 416 17.67 32.25 5.40
CA LEU A 416 16.71 31.56 6.29
C LEU A 416 17.37 30.36 6.99
N LYS A 417 17.52 30.46 8.31
CA LYS A 417 17.87 29.33 9.20
C LYS A 417 16.62 28.46 9.40
N GLY A 418 16.65 27.19 8.97
CA GLY A 418 15.57 26.23 9.15
C GLY A 418 15.79 24.97 8.32
N ASP A 419 14.98 23.95 8.55
CA ASP A 419 14.99 22.71 7.76
C ASP A 419 14.66 23.02 6.28
N ALA A 420 15.16 22.20 5.37
CA ALA A 420 14.99 22.38 3.91
C ALA A 420 13.51 22.51 3.48
N LEU A 421 12.58 21.97 4.27
CA LEU A 421 11.13 22.11 4.06
C LEU A 421 10.64 23.50 4.48
N ASP A 422 11.05 23.99 5.64
CA ASP A 422 10.67 25.31 6.16
C ASP A 422 11.23 26.44 5.28
N GLN A 423 12.46 26.28 4.77
CA GLN A 423 13.06 27.21 3.81
C GLN A 423 12.24 27.28 2.51
N ARG A 424 11.70 26.16 2.05
CA ARG A 424 10.87 26.10 0.83
C ARG A 424 9.48 26.68 1.03
N ILE A 425 8.86 26.43 2.17
CA ILE A 425 7.56 27.01 2.54
C ILE A 425 7.69 28.52 2.65
N SER A 426 8.71 29.02 3.34
CA SER A 426 8.96 30.46 3.46
C SER A 426 9.29 31.13 2.14
N ALA A 427 10.01 30.46 1.22
CA ALA A 427 10.27 30.98 -0.12
C ALA A 427 8.97 31.12 -0.95
N VAL A 428 8.05 30.17 -0.85
CA VAL A 428 6.73 30.23 -1.51
C VAL A 428 5.87 31.34 -0.92
N GLU A 429 5.85 31.47 0.41
CA GLU A 429 5.12 32.56 1.08
C GLU A 429 5.69 33.94 0.70
N GLN A 430 7.00 34.04 0.64
CA GLN A 430 7.68 35.29 0.27
C GLN A 430 7.42 35.67 -1.20
N ALA A 431 7.49 34.71 -2.13
CA ALA A 431 7.13 34.90 -3.53
C ALA A 431 5.67 35.34 -3.69
N SER A 432 4.75 34.70 -2.95
CA SER A 432 3.33 35.09 -2.95
C SER A 432 3.10 36.51 -2.39
N ARG A 433 3.83 36.89 -1.35
CA ARG A 433 3.77 38.28 -0.80
C ARG A 433 4.32 39.29 -1.79
N GLN A 434 5.43 38.98 -2.46
CA GLN A 434 6.04 39.87 -3.45
C GLN A 434 5.16 40.05 -4.69
N LEU A 435 4.56 38.99 -5.21
CA LEU A 435 3.59 39.07 -6.30
C LEU A 435 2.41 39.97 -5.93
N ARG A 436 1.87 39.83 -4.73
CA ARG A 436 0.79 40.71 -4.24
C ARG A 436 1.27 42.15 -4.08
N ALA A 437 2.48 42.39 -3.56
CA ALA A 437 3.04 43.70 -3.40
C ALA A 437 3.30 44.37 -4.77
N LEU A 438 3.82 43.63 -5.75
CA LEU A 438 4.01 44.11 -7.11
C LEU A 438 2.69 44.48 -7.78
N HIS A 439 1.69 43.59 -7.67
CA HIS A 439 0.36 43.88 -8.20
C HIS A 439 -0.27 45.10 -7.55
N HIS A 440 -0.12 45.26 -6.24
CA HIS A 440 -0.58 46.45 -5.51
C HIS A 440 0.18 47.72 -5.95
N PHE A 441 1.51 47.63 -6.08
CA PHE A 441 2.35 48.75 -6.53
C PHE A 441 1.97 49.21 -7.94
N VAL A 442 1.83 48.32 -8.90
CA VAL A 442 1.44 48.63 -10.27
C VAL A 442 0.03 49.24 -10.30
N SER A 443 -0.92 48.67 -9.59
CA SER A 443 -2.30 49.17 -9.51
C SER A 443 -2.34 50.56 -8.87
N GLU A 444 -1.61 50.79 -7.79
CA GLU A 444 -1.59 52.08 -7.10
C GLU A 444 -0.85 53.15 -7.91
N SER A 445 0.27 52.78 -8.56
CA SER A 445 1.00 53.69 -9.45
C SER A 445 0.15 54.14 -10.62
N LEU A 446 -0.62 53.24 -11.23
CA LEU A 446 -1.58 53.59 -12.29
C LEU A 446 -2.71 54.49 -11.75
N ARG A 447 -3.21 54.26 -10.54
CA ARG A 447 -4.29 55.06 -9.93
C ARG A 447 -3.87 56.50 -9.68
N GLN A 448 -2.59 56.76 -9.35
CA GLN A 448 -2.05 58.08 -8.98
C GLN A 448 -1.56 58.89 -10.19
N LEU A 449 -1.60 58.35 -11.41
CA LEU A 449 -1.26 59.13 -12.59
C LEU A 449 -2.17 60.37 -12.72
N PRO A 450 -1.59 61.60 -12.90
CA PRO A 450 -2.36 62.84 -12.96
C PRO A 450 -3.20 62.99 -14.24
N SER A 451 -2.86 62.25 -15.29
CA SER A 451 -3.58 62.25 -16.56
C SER A 451 -4.59 61.13 -16.61
N ALA A 452 -5.77 61.37 -17.20
CA ALA A 452 -6.79 60.37 -17.39
C ALA A 452 -6.28 59.24 -18.29
N THR A 453 -6.06 58.04 -17.71
CA THR A 453 -5.46 56.89 -18.40
C THR A 453 -6.43 55.70 -18.38
N PHE A 454 -6.65 55.12 -19.58
CA PHE A 454 -7.51 53.99 -19.83
C PHE A 454 -6.69 52.88 -20.46
N VAL A 455 -6.91 51.66 -20.02
CA VAL A 455 -6.42 50.42 -20.64
C VAL A 455 -7.61 49.69 -21.22
N CYS A 456 -7.62 49.43 -22.51
CA CYS A 456 -8.73 48.79 -23.23
C CYS A 456 -8.25 47.54 -23.94
N ASP A 457 -9.17 46.62 -24.21
CA ASP A 457 -8.93 45.51 -25.12
C ASP A 457 -8.92 45.96 -26.59
N ARG A 458 -8.75 45.01 -27.53
CA ARG A 458 -8.78 45.29 -28.98
C ARG A 458 -10.12 45.86 -29.46
N ASN A 459 -11.19 45.65 -28.71
CA ASN A 459 -12.54 46.11 -29.07
C ASN A 459 -12.87 47.50 -28.48
N GLY A 460 -11.98 48.06 -27.66
CA GLY A 460 -12.25 49.33 -26.98
C GLY A 460 -12.92 49.17 -25.61
N THR A 461 -13.07 47.91 -25.12
CA THR A 461 -13.66 47.64 -23.80
C THR A 461 -12.66 48.02 -22.70
N VAL A 462 -13.08 48.80 -21.74
CA VAL A 462 -12.23 49.26 -20.64
C VAL A 462 -11.88 48.11 -19.70
N LEU A 463 -10.61 47.75 -19.65
CA LEU A 463 -10.06 46.77 -18.75
C LEU A 463 -9.64 47.38 -17.40
N LEU A 464 -9.08 48.62 -17.48
CA LEU A 464 -8.62 49.35 -16.30
C LEU A 464 -8.67 50.85 -16.57
N ALA A 465 -9.03 51.62 -15.56
CA ALA A 465 -8.99 53.10 -15.61
C ALA A 465 -8.46 53.63 -14.28
N ASN A 466 -7.70 54.71 -14.33
CA ASN A 466 -7.18 55.40 -13.16
C ASN A 466 -8.19 56.40 -12.56
N THR A 467 -7.90 56.95 -11.38
CA THR A 467 -8.78 57.89 -10.68
C THR A 467 -9.06 59.13 -11.52
N ALA A 468 -8.04 59.67 -12.25
CA ALA A 468 -8.21 60.80 -13.13
C ALA A 468 -9.15 60.51 -14.33
N ALA A 469 -9.13 59.28 -14.85
CA ALA A 469 -10.05 58.85 -15.91
C ALA A 469 -11.50 58.78 -15.40
N HIS A 470 -11.74 58.23 -14.22
CA HIS A 470 -13.06 58.23 -13.59
C HIS A 470 -13.58 59.65 -13.37
N THR A 471 -12.76 60.55 -12.80
CA THR A 471 -13.12 61.95 -12.56
C THR A 471 -13.41 62.66 -13.89
N TYR A 472 -12.64 62.40 -14.94
CA TYR A 472 -12.86 62.98 -16.25
C TYR A 472 -14.18 62.54 -16.86
N ILE A 473 -14.48 61.28 -16.93
CA ILE A 473 -15.74 60.75 -17.47
C ILE A 473 -16.95 61.23 -16.65
N GLN A 474 -16.82 61.26 -15.31
CA GLN A 474 -17.84 61.82 -14.43
C GLN A 474 -18.12 63.29 -14.74
N SER A 475 -17.06 64.09 -15.07
CA SER A 475 -17.21 65.49 -15.47
C SER A 475 -17.99 65.68 -16.78
N LEU A 476 -18.03 64.63 -17.63
CA LEU A 476 -18.84 64.59 -18.87
C LEU A 476 -20.26 64.07 -18.62
N GLY A 477 -20.65 63.75 -17.38
CA GLY A 477 -21.99 63.28 -17.02
C GLY A 477 -22.21 61.79 -17.16
N HIS A 478 -21.12 61.02 -17.30
CA HIS A 478 -21.17 59.55 -17.41
C HIS A 478 -20.52 58.86 -16.24
N GLU A 479 -20.95 57.65 -15.90
CA GLU A 479 -20.30 56.79 -14.92
C GLU A 479 -19.45 55.75 -15.66
N LEU A 480 -18.19 55.58 -15.29
CA LEU A 480 -17.26 54.64 -15.93
C LEU A 480 -17.19 53.36 -15.10
N LYS A 481 -17.47 52.20 -15.72
CA LYS A 481 -17.30 50.86 -15.15
C LYS A 481 -16.34 50.02 -15.98
N THR A 482 -15.63 49.12 -15.32
CA THR A 482 -14.81 48.13 -16.03
C THR A 482 -15.75 47.24 -16.88
N GLY A 483 -15.43 47.13 -18.18
CA GLY A 483 -16.27 46.42 -19.15
C GLY A 483 -17.07 47.38 -20.06
N ASP A 484 -17.12 48.68 -19.80
CA ASP A 484 -17.76 49.66 -20.67
C ASP A 484 -16.97 49.87 -21.97
N ASP A 485 -17.68 50.19 -23.06
CA ASP A 485 -17.04 50.62 -24.31
C ASP A 485 -16.56 52.10 -24.17
N LEU A 486 -15.28 52.32 -24.37
CA LEU A 486 -14.66 53.64 -24.27
C LEU A 486 -15.05 54.57 -25.45
N VAL A 487 -15.36 54.04 -26.59
CA VAL A 487 -15.65 54.83 -27.84
C VAL A 487 -16.85 55.75 -27.66
N PRO A 488 -18.00 55.31 -27.17
CA PRO A 488 -19.14 56.23 -26.92
C PRO A 488 -18.84 57.26 -25.83
N LEU A 489 -18.05 56.89 -24.80
CA LEU A 489 -17.70 57.79 -23.67
C LEU A 489 -16.79 58.95 -24.09
N LEU A 490 -15.97 58.77 -25.12
CA LEU A 490 -15.09 59.78 -25.70
C LEU A 490 -15.67 60.47 -26.93
N SER A 491 -16.88 60.11 -27.35
CA SER A 491 -17.52 60.70 -28.55
C SER A 491 -17.73 62.21 -28.49
N GLY A 492 -17.77 62.78 -27.29
CA GLY A 492 -17.84 64.24 -27.05
C GLY A 492 -16.55 65.00 -27.22
N LEU A 493 -15.40 64.34 -27.53
CA LEU A 493 -14.10 64.95 -27.73
C LEU A 493 -13.91 65.24 -29.24
N SER A 494 -13.77 66.50 -29.65
CA SER A 494 -13.49 66.91 -31.03
C SER A 494 -12.02 67.07 -31.25
N LEU A 495 -11.40 66.47 -32.32
CA LEU A 495 -10.00 66.69 -32.68
C LEU A 495 -9.82 68.02 -33.48
N ALA A 496 -8.86 68.85 -33.12
CA ALA A 496 -8.45 69.97 -33.88
C ALA A 496 -7.48 69.52 -34.98
N SER A 497 -7.98 69.27 -36.19
CA SER A 497 -7.15 69.12 -37.37
C SER A 497 -7.46 70.24 -38.33
N SER A 498 -6.48 70.64 -39.14
CA SER A 498 -6.44 71.88 -39.99
C SER A 498 -7.44 71.92 -41.16
N ASP A 499 -8.37 70.99 -41.28
CA ASP A 499 -9.43 71.01 -42.26
C ASP A 499 -10.75 70.41 -41.73
N ASP A 500 -11.72 71.28 -41.60
CA ASP A 500 -13.17 71.09 -41.54
C ASP A 500 -13.89 70.32 -40.43
N ALA A 501 -14.85 70.98 -39.94
CA ALA A 501 -15.91 70.78 -38.94
C ALA A 501 -16.75 69.52 -38.93
N LYS A 502 -16.32 68.35 -39.41
CA LYS A 502 -17.02 67.12 -39.41
C LYS A 502 -16.33 65.97 -38.67
N LEU A 503 -15.40 66.23 -37.79
CA LEU A 503 -14.48 65.23 -37.25
C LEU A 503 -14.94 64.51 -35.99
N GLY A 504 -16.03 64.88 -35.36
CA GLY A 504 -16.51 64.22 -34.13
C GLY A 504 -16.86 62.74 -34.30
N THR A 505 -17.26 62.35 -35.51
CA THR A 505 -17.58 60.95 -35.83
C THR A 505 -16.38 60.14 -36.36
N ALA A 506 -15.35 60.81 -36.86
CA ALA A 506 -14.17 60.17 -37.44
C ALA A 506 -13.15 59.73 -36.39
N MET A 507 -13.18 60.29 -35.20
CA MET A 507 -12.23 59.98 -34.11
C MET A 507 -12.41 58.56 -33.60
N SER A 508 -13.61 58.09 -33.43
CA SER A 508 -13.90 56.73 -32.97
C SER A 508 -13.46 55.66 -34.01
N ALA A 509 -13.63 55.95 -35.28
CA ALA A 509 -13.25 55.07 -36.37
C ALA A 509 -11.74 55.06 -36.66
N ALA A 510 -11.04 56.21 -36.45
CA ALA A 510 -9.61 56.37 -36.75
C ALA A 510 -8.69 55.83 -35.66
N LEU A 511 -9.10 55.93 -34.37
CA LEU A 511 -8.31 55.48 -33.23
C LEU A 511 -8.45 53.99 -32.88
N LEU A 512 -9.62 53.41 -33.22
CA LEU A 512 -9.98 52.06 -32.87
C LEU A 512 -10.23 51.14 -34.10
N LYS A 513 -9.72 51.56 -35.31
CA LYS A 513 -9.81 50.71 -36.50
C LYS A 513 -9.08 49.39 -36.27
N ARG A 514 -9.85 48.32 -36.36
CA ARG A 514 -9.43 46.93 -36.09
C ARG A 514 -8.26 46.40 -36.94
N ASP A 515 -8.06 46.95 -38.14
CA ASP A 515 -7.12 46.40 -39.13
C ASP A 515 -5.68 46.95 -38.99
N ASP A 516 -5.46 48.03 -38.21
CA ASP A 516 -4.17 48.69 -38.13
C ASP A 516 -3.22 48.23 -37.01
N MET A 517 -3.63 47.24 -36.20
CA MET A 517 -2.77 46.73 -35.11
C MET A 517 -1.50 46.01 -35.58
N GLN A 518 -1.46 45.57 -36.83
CA GLN A 518 -0.30 44.83 -37.37
C GLN A 518 0.79 45.70 -37.99
N GLN A 519 0.54 46.99 -38.26
CA GLN A 519 1.48 47.81 -39.05
C GLN A 519 2.12 49.03 -38.38
N ASN A 520 1.64 49.53 -37.22
CA ASN A 520 2.24 50.71 -36.60
C ASN A 520 2.33 50.66 -35.07
N LEU A 521 3.51 50.37 -34.56
CA LEU A 521 3.93 50.54 -33.15
C LEU A 521 4.15 52.01 -32.74
N LEU A 522 3.81 52.97 -33.57
CA LEU A 522 4.00 54.39 -33.28
C LEU A 522 2.82 54.95 -32.47
N PRO A 523 3.09 55.70 -31.38
CA PRO A 523 2.03 56.31 -30.58
C PRO A 523 1.27 57.34 -31.44
N ARG A 524 -0.05 57.13 -31.56
CA ARG A 524 -0.91 58.13 -32.21
C ARG A 524 -1.13 59.28 -31.24
N GLN A 525 -0.91 60.48 -31.72
CA GLN A 525 -1.04 61.70 -30.94
C GLN A 525 -2.04 62.63 -31.66
N GLY A 526 -2.98 63.20 -30.89
CA GLY A 526 -3.95 64.12 -31.42
C GLY A 526 -4.36 65.16 -30.37
N GLU A 527 -4.53 66.41 -30.79
CA GLU A 527 -5.13 67.43 -29.94
C GLU A 527 -6.65 67.47 -30.15
N GLY A 528 -7.39 67.65 -29.06
CA GLY A 528 -8.83 67.71 -29.11
C GLY A 528 -9.41 68.68 -28.08
N ARG A 529 -10.73 69.00 -28.26
CA ARG A 529 -11.46 69.88 -27.35
C ARG A 529 -12.72 69.09 -26.89
N ASP A 530 -13.02 69.10 -25.60
CA ASP A 530 -14.20 68.51 -25.08
C ASP A 530 -15.43 69.42 -25.13
N THR A 531 -16.59 68.86 -24.79
CA THR A 531 -17.88 69.55 -24.73
C THR A 531 -17.89 70.73 -23.73
N GLN A 532 -16.96 70.74 -22.76
CA GLN A 532 -16.81 71.80 -21.78
C GLN A 532 -15.76 72.86 -22.20
N GLY A 533 -15.24 72.74 -23.42
CA GLY A 533 -14.26 73.72 -23.96
C GLY A 533 -12.84 73.49 -23.46
N ARG A 534 -12.49 72.44 -22.76
CA ARG A 534 -11.13 72.09 -22.31
C ARG A 534 -10.33 71.48 -23.45
N ASN A 535 -9.07 71.85 -23.61
CA ASN A 535 -8.18 71.31 -24.63
C ASN A 535 -7.40 70.10 -24.04
N PHE A 536 -7.39 69.04 -24.77
CA PHE A 536 -6.69 67.82 -24.40
C PHE A 536 -5.77 67.32 -25.49
N MET A 537 -4.63 66.75 -25.08
CA MET A 537 -3.77 65.93 -25.93
C MET A 537 -4.10 64.48 -25.69
N LEU A 538 -4.53 63.79 -26.74
CA LEU A 538 -4.79 62.37 -26.76
C LEU A 538 -3.51 61.65 -27.17
N LEU A 539 -3.09 60.66 -26.38
CA LEU A 539 -2.01 59.72 -26.69
C LEU A 539 -2.58 58.31 -26.67
N SER A 540 -2.39 57.59 -27.77
CA SER A 540 -2.82 56.18 -27.82
C SER A 540 -1.66 55.29 -28.26
N GLN A 541 -1.41 54.22 -27.49
CA GLN A 541 -0.37 53.24 -27.74
C GLN A 541 -0.94 51.84 -27.67
N ALA A 542 -0.69 51.06 -28.75
CA ALA A 542 -1.03 49.64 -28.74
C ALA A 542 -0.04 48.88 -27.87
N PHE A 543 -0.53 47.87 -27.14
CA PHE A 543 0.32 46.93 -26.43
C PHE A 543 -0.06 45.48 -26.81
N GLU A 544 0.96 44.63 -26.96
CA GLU A 544 0.82 43.20 -27.18
C GLU A 544 1.58 42.46 -26.09
N THR A 545 0.85 41.93 -25.11
CA THR A 545 1.39 41.09 -24.07
C THR A 545 0.54 39.80 -24.05
N PRO A 546 1.04 38.66 -24.52
CA PRO A 546 0.25 37.41 -24.46
C PRO A 546 -0.19 37.08 -23.03
N PRO A 547 -1.47 36.74 -22.77
CA PRO A 547 -2.54 36.44 -23.71
C PRO A 547 -3.40 37.66 -24.09
N THR A 548 -3.10 38.88 -23.65
CA THR A 548 -3.91 40.06 -23.85
C THR A 548 -3.22 41.07 -24.80
N SER A 549 -3.98 41.69 -25.65
CA SER A 549 -3.54 42.83 -26.49
C SER A 549 -4.62 43.88 -26.48
N GLY A 550 -4.21 45.13 -26.56
CA GLY A 550 -5.14 46.22 -26.42
C GLY A 550 -4.48 47.60 -26.63
N TRP A 551 -5.12 48.60 -26.09
CA TRP A 551 -4.70 49.98 -26.20
C TRP A 551 -4.52 50.64 -24.84
N LEU A 552 -3.44 51.39 -24.66
CA LEU A 552 -3.25 52.36 -23.58
C LEU A 552 -3.60 53.74 -24.12
N ILE A 553 -4.63 54.37 -23.57
CA ILE A 553 -5.11 55.69 -23.98
C ILE A 553 -4.93 56.64 -22.82
N THR A 554 -4.25 57.77 -23.07
CA THR A 554 -4.00 58.80 -22.07
C THR A 554 -4.47 60.16 -22.59
N LEU A 555 -5.28 60.84 -21.78
CA LEU A 555 -5.75 62.21 -22.04
C LEU A 555 -5.01 63.17 -21.12
N VAL A 556 -4.20 64.03 -21.70
CA VAL A 556 -3.45 65.09 -21.00
C VAL A 556 -4.16 66.45 -21.20
N ASN A 557 -4.60 67.05 -20.11
CA ASN A 557 -5.21 68.37 -20.18
C ASN A 557 -4.14 69.43 -20.52
N ILE A 558 -4.27 70.12 -21.68
CA ILE A 558 -3.35 71.14 -22.16
C ILE A 558 -4.01 72.54 -22.23
N SER A 559 -5.15 72.71 -21.53
CA SER A 559 -5.91 73.95 -21.58
C SER A 559 -5.11 75.17 -21.10
N ASP A 560 -4.33 74.98 -20.02
CA ASP A 560 -3.50 76.08 -19.50
C ASP A 560 -2.33 76.39 -20.44
N LEU A 561 -1.72 75.42 -21.06
CA LEU A 561 -0.67 75.56 -22.06
C LEU A 561 -1.19 76.38 -23.27
N ARG A 562 -2.39 76.01 -23.75
CA ARG A 562 -3.04 76.68 -24.87
C ARG A 562 -3.43 78.13 -24.53
N ARG A 563 -3.91 78.38 -23.30
CA ARG A 563 -4.18 79.75 -22.83
C ARG A 563 -2.91 80.61 -22.80
N ALA A 564 -1.82 80.09 -22.27
CA ALA A 564 -0.53 80.76 -22.22
C ALA A 564 0.02 81.05 -23.64
N GLN A 565 -0.12 80.06 -24.58
CA GLN A 565 0.26 80.28 -25.98
C GLN A 565 -0.58 81.36 -26.63
N ALA A 566 -1.90 81.36 -26.47
CA ALA A 566 -2.80 82.33 -27.03
C ALA A 566 -2.48 83.80 -26.50
N GLN A 567 -2.20 83.89 -25.18
CA GLN A 567 -1.76 85.18 -24.59
C GLN A 567 -0.44 85.65 -25.17
N ARG A 568 0.54 84.77 -25.35
CA ARG A 568 1.82 85.11 -25.97
C ARG A 568 1.63 85.57 -27.41
N ASP A 569 0.82 84.83 -28.20
CA ASP A 569 0.58 85.18 -29.62
C ASP A 569 -0.21 86.47 -29.76
N GLN A 570 -1.15 86.74 -28.84
CA GLN A 570 -1.86 87.98 -28.77
C GLN A 570 -0.92 89.14 -28.41
N ALA A 571 0.01 88.95 -27.46
CA ALA A 571 1.04 89.95 -27.13
C ALA A 571 1.98 90.16 -28.30
N MET A 572 2.38 89.11 -29.04
CA MET A 572 3.22 89.28 -30.25
C MET A 572 2.48 89.97 -31.39
N GLN A 573 1.20 89.75 -31.57
CA GLN A 573 0.38 90.51 -32.54
C GLN A 573 0.27 91.95 -32.15
N PHE A 574 0.09 92.24 -30.87
CA PHE A 574 0.03 93.61 -30.37
C PHE A 574 1.36 94.34 -30.62
N ILE A 575 2.50 93.76 -30.31
CA ILE A 575 3.84 94.29 -30.56
C ILE A 575 4.08 94.46 -32.08
N SER A 576 3.63 93.46 -32.91
CA SER A 576 3.79 93.61 -34.37
C SER A 576 2.93 94.70 -34.98
N HIS A 577 1.78 94.98 -34.37
CA HIS A 577 0.91 96.05 -34.80
C HIS A 577 1.49 97.39 -34.44
N ASP A 578 2.04 97.58 -33.23
CA ASP A 578 2.66 98.86 -32.78
C ASP A 578 3.97 99.17 -33.48
N ILE A 579 4.75 98.18 -33.93
CA ILE A 579 5.99 98.36 -34.70
C ILE A 579 5.69 98.80 -36.16
N ARG A 580 4.46 98.64 -36.65
CA ARG A 580 4.06 98.98 -38.02
C ARG A 580 3.30 100.33 -38.14
N ALA A 581 3.11 101.07 -37.04
CA ALA A 581 2.59 102.42 -37.07
C ALA A 581 3.71 103.40 -37.39
N PRO A 582 3.63 104.30 -38.44
CA PRO A 582 4.66 105.16 -38.87
C PRO A 582 4.95 106.32 -37.88
#